data_7218242b7d1d8b74aa5476a4718c17ba
#
_entry.id   7218242b7d1d8b74aa5476a4718c17ba
#
_cell.length_a   1.000
_cell.length_b   1.000
_cell.length_c   1.000
_cell.angle_alpha   90.00
_cell.angle_beta   90.00
_cell.angle_gamma   90.00
#
_symmetry.space_group_name_H-M   'P 1'
#
loop_
_entity.id
_entity.type
_entity.pdbx_description
1 polymer ?
#
loop_
_entity_poly.entity_id
_entity_poly.type
_entity_poly.pdbx_seq_one_letter_code
_entity_poly.pdbx_strand_id
1 'polypeptide(L)'
;LTYPLIGNYGVPNMXEKDSXGLPXXLEWLEGISIAALVVGENCETPSHWRANQTLSHWMAKHNVPGISGIDTRALTKKIRKNGTILGRIVYEYPENVQSLKLSDPNRRNLVAECSIKEPMIFNESGSPRICAIDCGLKLNQIRCFISRGARVELVPWNWELDESTFDGLFISNGPGDPVVCKDTVIQIQKVIKSGKKPIFGICLGHQLXSTAIGCKTYKMKYGNRGHNLPCIHHGTGRCFMTSQNHGFAVDAETLPMEWEPLFXNANDNTNEGIIHKQKPLFSVQFHPEHTAGPEDLEFLFDVFLSVVKNQKCQGASTISLRQQIINRLMFTPSPESLLEKRPRKVLILGSGGLSIGQAGEFDYSGSQAIKAMKEEKIQTVLINPNIATVQTSKGLADKCYFLPLTPEYVEQVIKAERPNGVLLTFGGQTALNCGVELQKSGVFSKYNVRVLGTPIKSIIETEDRKLFAERINEIGEQVAPSEAVYSVEEALNAANRIGYPVMARAAFSLGGLGSGFADNEEELENLARQALA
;
A
#
# COMPACT_ATOMS: atom_id res chain seq x y z
N LEU A 1 -8.24 -14.80 9.40
CA LEU A 1 -7.03 -14.26 8.80
C LEU A 1 -5.97 -15.35 8.73
N THR A 2 -5.20 -15.42 7.64
CA THR A 2 -4.24 -16.52 7.48
C THR A 2 -2.91 -16.03 6.92
N TYR A 3 -1.82 -16.60 7.45
CA TYR A 3 -0.45 -16.33 7.04
C TYR A 3 0.40 -17.59 7.14
N PRO A 4 1.41 -17.74 6.28
CA PRO A 4 2.34 -18.87 6.47
C PRO A 4 3.21 -18.72 7.71
N LEU A 5 3.62 -17.51 8.05
CA LEU A 5 4.49 -17.25 9.20
C LEU A 5 4.15 -15.86 9.76
N ILE A 6 4.04 -15.77 11.06
CA ILE A 6 3.71 -14.52 11.73
C ILE A 6 4.35 -14.45 13.11
N GLY A 7 4.44 -13.26 13.67
CA GLY A 7 4.88 -13.05 15.04
C GLY A 7 6.36 -12.76 15.21
N ASN A 8 7.12 -12.69 14.14
CA ASN A 8 8.58 -12.55 14.21
C ASN A 8 9.02 -11.22 14.82
N TYR A 9 8.24 -10.16 14.67
CA TYR A 9 8.57 -8.86 15.24
C TYR A 9 8.00 -8.68 16.64
N GLY A 10 7.23 -9.64 17.12
CA GLY A 10 6.55 -9.49 18.40
C GLY A 10 5.47 -8.43 18.32
N VAL A 11 5.02 -8.00 19.48
CA VAL A 11 4.01 -6.95 19.61
C VAL A 11 4.62 -5.81 20.42
N PRO A 12 4.54 -4.57 19.92
CA PRO A 12 5.12 -3.44 20.64
C PRO A 12 4.30 -3.06 21.86
N ASN A 13 4.79 -2.11 22.64
CA ASN A 13 4.06 -1.59 23.80
C ASN A 13 2.84 -0.83 23.29
N MET A 14 1.68 -1.41 23.53
CA MET A 14 0.40 -0.83 23.07
C MET A 14 -0.06 0.41 23.79
N UNK A 15 0.46 0.64 24.66
CA UNK A 15 0.15 1.74 25.44
C UNK A 15 0.85 2.98 25.14
N GLU A 16 1.73 2.80 24.21
CA GLU A 16 2.56 3.92 23.76
C GLU A 16 1.76 4.85 22.86
N LYS A 17 1.89 6.13 23.09
CA LYS A 17 1.11 7.12 22.34
C LYS A 17 2.03 8.04 21.53
N ASP A 18 1.49 8.54 20.42
CA ASP A 18 2.20 9.50 19.58
C ASP A 18 2.00 10.92 20.11
N SER A 19 2.58 11.89 19.45
CA SER A 19 2.44 13.28 19.83
C SER A 19 1.03 13.86 19.82
N UNK A 20 0.22 13.17 19.17
CA UNK A 20 -1.05 13.46 19.09
C UNK A 20 -1.80 12.96 20.15
N GLY A 21 -1.30 12.11 20.98
CA GLY A 21 -1.93 11.37 22.05
C GLY A 21 -2.70 10.14 21.59
N LEU A 22 -2.49 9.70 20.38
CA LEU A 22 -3.13 8.52 19.82
C LEU A 22 -2.21 7.30 19.93
N PRO A 23 -2.78 6.09 20.08
CA PRO A 23 -1.93 4.89 20.09
C PRO A 23 -1.01 4.80 18.87
N UNK A 24 0.23 4.63 19.23
CA UNK A 24 1.17 4.67 18.20
C UNK A 24 1.29 3.46 17.38
N UNK A 25 0.79 2.29 17.91
CA UNK A 25 1.00 1.09 17.31
C UNK A 25 -0.22 0.43 16.86
N LEU A 26 -1.34 0.98 17.10
CA LEU A 26 -2.67 0.46 16.72
C LEU A 26 -3.25 1.29 15.59
N GLU A 27 -3.92 0.62 14.68
CA GLU A 27 -4.64 1.29 13.59
C GLU A 27 -6.03 1.74 14.03
N TRP A 28 -6.55 1.15 15.10
CA TRP A 28 -7.89 1.40 15.62
C TRP A 28 -7.82 1.71 17.10
N LEU A 29 -8.92 2.22 17.65
CA LEU A 29 -8.94 2.62 19.05
C LEU A 29 -8.86 1.45 20.02
N GLU A 30 -9.27 0.26 19.62
CA GLU A 30 -9.23 -0.94 20.47
C GLU A 30 -8.56 -2.12 19.77
N GLY A 31 -7.99 -2.94 20.56
CA GLY A 31 -7.21 -4.16 20.34
C GLY A 31 -7.35 -4.95 19.06
N ILE A 32 -7.63 -6.25 19.18
CA ILE A 32 -7.62 -7.17 18.05
C ILE A 32 -9.04 -7.35 17.51
N SER A 33 -9.22 -7.13 16.21
CA SER A 33 -10.55 -7.18 15.61
C SER A 33 -10.86 -8.47 14.86
N ILE A 34 -9.85 -9.29 14.57
CA ILE A 34 -10.10 -10.53 13.83
C ILE A 34 -10.77 -11.58 14.71
N ALA A 35 -11.54 -12.46 14.08
CA ALA A 35 -12.20 -13.55 14.81
C ALA A 35 -11.22 -14.65 15.21
N ALA A 36 -10.24 -14.93 14.35
CA ALA A 36 -9.25 -15.98 14.61
C ALA A 36 -8.09 -15.85 13.64
N LEU A 37 -6.97 -16.46 14.04
CA LEU A 37 -5.75 -16.48 13.23
C LEU A 37 -5.41 -17.93 12.87
N VAL A 38 -5.20 -18.18 11.58
CA VAL A 38 -4.90 -19.53 11.07
C VAL A 38 -3.56 -19.45 10.34
N VAL A 39 -2.52 -20.11 10.88
CA VAL A 39 -1.16 -19.92 10.36
C VAL A 39 -0.44 -21.24 10.16
N GLY A 40 0.61 -21.18 9.35
CA GLY A 40 1.53 -22.29 9.27
C GLY A 40 2.42 -22.33 10.48
N GLU A 41 3.00 -21.20 10.83
CA GLU A 41 3.93 -21.11 11.96
C GLU A 41 3.76 -19.79 12.68
N ASN A 42 3.78 -19.85 14.01
CA ASN A 42 3.77 -18.66 14.86
C ASN A 42 5.10 -18.58 15.60
N CYS A 43 5.76 -17.43 15.49
CA CYS A 43 7.06 -17.25 16.13
C CYS A 43 6.88 -16.94 17.61
N GLU A 44 7.46 -17.81 18.46
CA GLU A 44 7.38 -17.62 19.91
C GLU A 44 8.59 -16.88 20.47
N THR A 45 9.60 -16.63 19.64
CA THR A 45 10.81 -15.94 20.07
C THR A 45 11.04 -14.74 19.15
N PRO A 46 10.23 -13.69 19.29
CA PRO A 46 10.34 -12.54 18.39
C PRO A 46 11.67 -11.84 18.53
N SER A 47 12.13 -11.25 17.44
CA SER A 47 13.39 -10.53 17.38
C SER A 47 13.17 -9.18 16.71
N HIS A 48 12.92 -8.16 17.52
CA HIS A 48 12.75 -6.79 17.04
C HIS A 48 12.92 -5.86 18.23
N TRP A 49 13.56 -4.71 18.00
CA TRP A 49 13.87 -3.77 19.09
C TRP A 49 12.61 -3.23 19.78
N ARG A 50 11.47 -3.25 19.11
CA ARG A 50 10.22 -2.81 19.73
C ARG A 50 9.41 -3.95 20.36
N ALA A 51 9.90 -5.18 20.27
CA ALA A 51 9.12 -6.32 20.80
C ALA A 51 8.97 -6.19 22.31
N ASN A 52 7.74 -6.18 22.78
CA ASN A 52 7.39 -6.08 24.19
C ASN A 52 6.78 -7.37 24.70
N GLN A 53 6.09 -8.09 23.82
CA GLN A 53 5.45 -9.38 24.14
C GLN A 53 5.29 -10.19 22.87
N THR A 54 4.99 -11.48 23.03
CA THR A 54 4.72 -12.34 21.87
C THR A 54 3.31 -12.09 21.33
N LEU A 55 3.11 -12.47 20.08
CA LEU A 55 1.77 -12.40 19.50
C LEU A 55 0.79 -13.30 20.24
N SER A 56 1.23 -14.51 20.63
CA SER A 56 0.37 -15.43 21.37
C SER A 56 -0.13 -14.83 22.68
N HIS A 57 0.77 -14.15 23.40
CA HIS A 57 0.41 -13.53 24.68
C HIS A 57 -0.63 -12.42 24.46
N TRP A 58 -0.41 -11.59 23.46
CA TRP A 58 -1.33 -10.49 23.15
C TRP A 58 -2.70 -11.01 22.75
N MET A 59 -2.73 -12.05 21.91
CA MET A 59 -3.99 -12.64 21.46
C MET A 59 -4.75 -13.27 22.63
N ALA A 60 -4.02 -13.94 23.54
CA ALA A 60 -4.65 -14.55 24.72
C ALA A 60 -5.30 -13.49 25.60
N LYS A 61 -4.64 -12.36 25.79
CA LYS A 61 -5.21 -11.26 26.56
C LYS A 61 -6.53 -10.74 25.98
N HIS A 62 -6.67 -10.84 24.65
CA HIS A 62 -7.85 -10.34 23.98
C HIS A 62 -8.84 -11.43 23.60
N ASN A 63 -8.60 -12.65 24.09
CA ASN A 63 -9.48 -13.81 23.85
C ASN A 63 -9.70 -14.09 22.35
N VAL A 64 -8.64 -13.94 21.56
CA VAL A 64 -8.69 -14.22 20.13
C VAL A 64 -7.97 -15.55 19.89
N PRO A 65 -8.66 -16.57 19.38
CA PRO A 65 -8.03 -17.88 19.17
C PRO A 65 -7.14 -17.90 17.93
N GLY A 66 -6.15 -18.80 17.96
CA GLY A 66 -5.28 -19.04 16.84
C GLY A 66 -4.98 -20.52 16.71
N ILE A 67 -4.67 -20.94 15.50
CA ILE A 67 -4.26 -22.32 15.24
C ILE A 67 -3.07 -22.31 14.29
N SER A 68 -2.06 -23.12 14.62
CA SER A 68 -0.86 -23.22 13.80
C SER A 68 -0.73 -24.62 13.22
N GLY A 69 0.23 -24.81 12.32
CA GLY A 69 0.46 -26.09 11.68
C GLY A 69 -0.49 -26.36 10.52
N ILE A 70 -1.10 -25.34 9.97
CA ILE A 70 -2.07 -25.48 8.89
C ILE A 70 -1.37 -25.26 7.54
N ASP A 71 -1.75 -26.00 6.52
CA ASP A 71 -1.29 -25.78 5.16
C ASP A 71 -1.98 -24.53 4.61
N THR A 72 -1.37 -23.37 4.87
CA THR A 72 -1.97 -22.10 4.48
C THR A 72 -1.97 -21.90 2.97
N ARG A 73 -1.08 -22.57 2.25
CA ARG A 73 -1.10 -22.52 0.78
C ARG A 73 -2.37 -23.15 0.23
N ALA A 74 -2.71 -24.34 0.73
CA ALA A 74 -3.94 -25.01 0.32
C ALA A 74 -5.17 -24.18 0.69
N LEU A 75 -5.15 -23.58 1.88
CA LEU A 75 -6.25 -22.72 2.32
C LEU A 75 -6.38 -21.50 1.43
N THR A 76 -5.26 -20.87 1.07
CA THR A 76 -5.26 -19.69 0.20
C THR A 76 -5.81 -20.02 -1.18
N LYS A 77 -5.45 -21.17 -1.74
CA LYS A 77 -5.97 -21.61 -3.03
C LYS A 77 -7.49 -21.78 -2.97
N LYS A 78 -8.00 -22.33 -1.87
CA LYS A 78 -9.44 -22.49 -1.69
C LYS A 78 -10.15 -21.15 -1.61
N ILE A 79 -9.56 -20.21 -0.87
CA ILE A 79 -10.14 -18.86 -0.76
C ILE A 79 -10.15 -18.18 -2.13
N ARG A 80 -9.06 -18.29 -2.89
CA ARG A 80 -8.97 -17.67 -4.22
C ARG A 80 -10.04 -18.19 -5.16
N LYS A 81 -10.33 -19.48 -5.09
CA LYS A 81 -11.33 -20.09 -5.98
C LYS A 81 -12.74 -19.62 -5.64
N ASN A 82 -13.03 -19.43 -4.36
CA ASN A 82 -14.40 -19.19 -3.89
C ASN A 82 -14.68 -17.75 -3.45
N GLY A 83 -13.66 -16.89 -3.45
CA GLY A 83 -13.75 -15.58 -2.84
C GLY A 83 -13.47 -15.71 -1.35
N THR A 84 -14.22 -15.00 -0.52
CA THR A 84 -14.14 -15.22 0.92
C THR A 84 -14.94 -16.46 1.29
N ILE A 85 -14.48 -17.17 2.32
CA ILE A 85 -15.18 -18.39 2.77
C ILE A 85 -15.38 -18.31 4.28
N LEU A 86 -16.42 -18.98 4.75
CA LEU A 86 -16.70 -19.08 6.17
C LEU A 86 -15.97 -20.28 6.74
N GLY A 87 -15.53 -20.17 7.99
CA GLY A 87 -14.83 -21.25 8.65
C GLY A 87 -15.02 -21.23 10.15
N ARG A 88 -14.65 -22.31 10.78
CA ARG A 88 -14.76 -22.46 12.23
C ARG A 88 -13.60 -23.28 12.75
N ILE A 89 -13.00 -22.86 13.85
CA ILE A 89 -12.00 -23.64 14.55
C ILE A 89 -12.71 -24.50 15.58
N VAL A 90 -12.45 -25.81 15.55
CA VAL A 90 -13.04 -26.74 16.51
C VAL A 90 -11.93 -27.45 17.27
N TYR A 91 -12.17 -27.78 18.53
CA TYR A 91 -11.17 -28.43 19.37
C TYR A 91 -11.26 -29.96 19.28
N GLU A 92 -12.41 -30.47 18.87
CA GLU A 92 -12.61 -31.90 18.70
C GLU A 92 -13.22 -32.14 17.33
N TYR A 93 -12.89 -33.28 16.74
CA TYR A 93 -13.43 -33.63 15.43
C TYR A 93 -14.95 -33.85 15.57
N PRO A 94 -15.76 -33.11 14.82
CA PRO A 94 -17.21 -33.22 14.95
C PRO A 94 -17.72 -34.53 14.35
N GLU A 95 -18.80 -35.09 14.94
CA GLU A 95 -19.42 -36.29 14.40
C GLU A 95 -19.99 -36.04 13.01
N ASN A 96 -20.53 -34.85 12.79
CA ASN A 96 -21.09 -34.44 11.50
C ASN A 96 -20.63 -33.04 11.15
N VAL A 97 -19.69 -32.95 10.20
CA VAL A 97 -19.13 -31.67 9.79
C VAL A 97 -20.23 -30.74 9.28
N GLN A 98 -21.21 -31.27 8.59
CA GLN A 98 -22.28 -30.44 8.01
C GLN A 98 -23.21 -29.84 9.05
N SER A 99 -23.21 -30.36 10.27
CA SER A 99 -24.02 -29.79 11.35
C SER A 99 -23.37 -28.57 12.00
N LEU A 100 -22.11 -28.27 11.69
CA LEU A 100 -21.43 -27.12 12.26
C LEU A 100 -22.07 -25.83 11.76
N LYS A 101 -22.39 -24.93 12.69
CA LYS A 101 -22.95 -23.63 12.34
C LYS A 101 -21.83 -22.66 12.00
N LEU A 102 -21.97 -21.97 10.89
CA LEU A 102 -21.03 -20.93 10.45
C LEU A 102 -21.73 -19.58 10.50
N SER A 103 -21.09 -18.62 11.10
CA SER A 103 -21.64 -17.28 11.24
C SER A 103 -21.06 -16.36 10.15
N ASP A 104 -21.94 -15.77 9.36
CA ASP A 104 -21.53 -14.85 8.29
C ASP A 104 -21.49 -13.43 8.86
N PRO A 105 -20.30 -12.83 9.00
CA PRO A 105 -20.23 -11.46 9.54
C PRO A 105 -20.97 -10.43 8.69
N ASN A 106 -21.18 -10.71 7.41
CA ASN A 106 -21.94 -9.79 6.56
C ASN A 106 -23.41 -9.70 6.96
N ARG A 107 -23.89 -10.62 7.76
CA ARG A 107 -25.29 -10.60 8.24
C ARG A 107 -25.44 -9.85 9.56
N ARG A 108 -24.33 -9.41 10.14
CA ARG A 108 -24.36 -8.64 11.39
C ARG A 108 -24.04 -7.19 11.09
N ASN A 109 -24.42 -6.30 12.00
CA ASN A 109 -24.04 -4.90 11.90
C ASN A 109 -22.66 -4.72 12.57
N LEU A 110 -21.61 -4.96 11.81
CA LEU A 110 -20.25 -4.85 12.33
C LEU A 110 -19.90 -3.41 12.70
N VAL A 111 -20.47 -2.44 11.99
CA VAL A 111 -20.25 -1.04 12.31
C VAL A 111 -20.75 -0.74 13.72
N ALA A 112 -21.96 -1.18 14.05
CA ALA A 112 -22.50 -0.98 15.39
C ALA A 112 -21.63 -1.65 16.45
N GLU A 113 -21.03 -2.80 16.12
CA GLU A 113 -20.19 -3.53 17.07
C GLU A 113 -18.88 -2.79 17.37
N CYS A 114 -18.28 -2.10 16.39
CA CYS A 114 -16.97 -1.50 16.55
C CYS A 114 -16.99 0.02 16.71
N SER A 115 -18.12 0.66 16.48
CA SER A 115 -18.24 2.12 16.63
C SER A 115 -18.12 2.53 18.10
N ILE A 116 -17.55 3.70 18.33
CA ILE A 116 -17.50 4.23 19.70
C ILE A 116 -18.92 4.45 20.23
N LYS A 117 -19.06 4.44 21.53
CA LYS A 117 -20.38 4.56 22.16
C LYS A 117 -20.70 5.99 22.61
N GLU A 118 -19.67 6.80 22.82
CA GLU A 118 -19.80 8.20 23.25
C GLU A 118 -18.87 9.07 22.43
N PRO A 119 -19.25 10.32 22.13
CA PRO A 119 -18.36 11.19 21.37
C PRO A 119 -17.00 11.41 22.00
N MET A 120 -15.99 11.61 21.17
CA MET A 120 -14.62 11.93 21.58
C MET A 120 -14.12 13.12 20.78
N ILE A 121 -13.40 14.03 21.43
CA ILE A 121 -12.88 15.22 20.77
C ILE A 121 -11.35 15.15 20.72
N PHE A 122 -10.79 15.46 19.55
CA PHE A 122 -9.36 15.51 19.33
C PHE A 122 -8.98 16.91 18.84
N ASN A 123 -7.91 17.48 19.41
CA ASN A 123 -7.44 18.83 19.09
C ASN A 123 -8.55 19.86 19.30
N GLU A 124 -9.03 19.96 20.52
CA GLU A 124 -10.23 20.71 20.84
C GLU A 124 -10.17 22.18 20.41
N SER A 125 -9.00 22.80 20.45
CA SER A 125 -8.84 24.21 20.08
C SER A 125 -8.63 24.41 18.58
N GLY A 126 -8.64 23.35 17.79
CA GLY A 126 -8.38 23.43 16.37
C GLY A 126 -9.52 24.00 15.54
N SER A 127 -9.22 24.29 14.29
CA SER A 127 -10.18 24.83 13.33
C SER A 127 -9.78 24.37 11.93
N PRO A 128 -10.73 24.07 11.04
CA PRO A 128 -12.17 24.04 11.26
C PRO A 128 -12.61 22.83 12.11
N ARG A 129 -13.88 22.81 12.46
CA ARG A 129 -14.46 21.73 13.25
C ARG A 129 -14.99 20.65 12.31
N ILE A 130 -14.44 19.45 12.40
CA ILE A 130 -14.86 18.32 11.60
C ILE A 130 -15.63 17.35 12.49
N CYS A 131 -16.84 16.99 12.07
CA CYS A 131 -17.59 15.92 12.69
C CYS A 131 -17.29 14.65 11.93
N ALA A 132 -16.68 13.66 12.60
CA ALA A 132 -16.31 12.40 11.98
C ALA A 132 -17.22 11.29 12.52
N ILE A 133 -17.96 10.63 11.63
CA ILE A 133 -18.79 9.50 12.02
C ILE A 133 -17.90 8.27 12.10
N ASP A 134 -17.90 7.61 13.25
CA ASP A 134 -17.07 6.42 13.46
C ASP A 134 -17.78 5.17 13.00
N CYS A 135 -17.43 4.69 11.82
CA CYS A 135 -17.93 3.42 11.30
C CYS A 135 -16.91 2.28 11.47
N GLY A 136 -15.85 2.53 12.18
CA GLY A 136 -14.70 1.64 12.34
C GLY A 136 -13.43 2.33 11.89
N LEU A 137 -13.26 3.55 12.31
CA LEU A 137 -12.30 4.51 11.78
C LEU A 137 -10.86 4.10 12.04
N LYS A 138 -10.02 4.21 11.02
CA LYS A 138 -8.57 4.11 11.17
C LYS A 138 -8.03 5.39 11.81
N LEU A 139 -7.20 5.22 12.83
CA LEU A 139 -6.69 6.37 13.59
C LEU A 139 -5.93 7.36 12.71
N ASN A 140 -5.30 6.88 11.64
CA ASN A 140 -4.56 7.81 10.79
C ASN A 140 -5.47 8.83 10.10
N GLN A 141 -6.75 8.53 9.96
CA GLN A 141 -7.68 9.54 9.43
C GLN A 141 -7.79 10.73 10.38
N ILE A 142 -7.82 10.44 11.69
CA ILE A 142 -7.80 11.52 12.67
C ILE A 142 -6.48 12.29 12.59
N ARG A 143 -5.35 11.57 12.47
CA ARG A 143 -4.05 12.24 12.35
C ARG A 143 -3.99 13.17 11.15
N CYS A 144 -4.55 12.74 10.02
CA CYS A 144 -4.55 13.57 8.83
C CYS A 144 -5.29 14.89 9.05
N PHE A 145 -6.35 14.87 9.84
CA PHE A 145 -7.08 16.10 10.14
C PHE A 145 -6.35 16.97 11.17
N ILE A 146 -5.93 16.36 12.28
CA ILE A 146 -5.35 17.18 13.36
C ILE A 146 -3.97 17.70 13.02
N SER A 147 -3.19 16.97 12.21
CA SER A 147 -1.89 17.48 11.74
C SER A 147 -2.05 18.70 10.83
N ARG A 148 -3.25 18.87 10.26
CA ARG A 148 -3.58 20.03 9.44
C ARG A 148 -4.33 21.11 10.21
N GLY A 149 -4.38 20.99 11.52
CA GLY A 149 -4.94 22.01 12.41
C GLY A 149 -6.40 21.88 12.77
N ALA A 150 -7.10 20.89 12.21
CA ALA A 150 -8.53 20.76 12.44
C ALA A 150 -8.85 20.22 13.84
N ARG A 151 -10.05 20.54 14.32
CA ARG A 151 -10.65 19.92 15.49
C ARG A 151 -11.52 18.77 14.98
N VAL A 152 -11.40 17.59 15.58
CA VAL A 152 -12.21 16.44 15.19
C VAL A 152 -13.09 16.01 16.36
N GLU A 153 -14.39 15.98 16.15
CA GLU A 153 -15.31 15.33 17.07
C GLU A 153 -15.74 14.01 16.44
N LEU A 154 -15.30 12.92 17.03
CA LEU A 154 -15.66 11.58 16.57
C LEU A 154 -16.96 11.18 17.27
N VAL A 155 -17.96 10.79 16.49
CA VAL A 155 -19.28 10.45 17.02
C VAL A 155 -19.67 9.03 16.62
N PRO A 156 -20.56 8.38 17.40
CA PRO A 156 -21.03 7.04 17.05
C PRO A 156 -21.72 6.98 15.67
N TRP A 157 -21.74 5.79 15.11
CA TRP A 157 -22.28 5.55 13.76
C TRP A 157 -23.72 6.00 13.62
N ASN A 158 -24.51 5.93 14.68
CA ASN A 158 -25.93 6.26 14.67
C ASN A 158 -26.26 7.57 15.41
N TRP A 159 -25.26 8.42 15.58
CA TRP A 159 -25.39 9.69 16.29
C TRP A 159 -26.31 10.64 15.53
N GLU A 160 -27.17 11.34 16.25
CA GLU A 160 -27.98 12.38 15.63
C GLU A 160 -27.14 13.63 15.44
N LEU A 161 -26.91 14.02 14.18
CA LEU A 161 -26.01 15.12 13.88
C LEU A 161 -26.68 16.48 14.08
N ASP A 162 -25.92 17.41 14.68
CA ASP A 162 -26.35 18.79 14.85
C ASP A 162 -25.40 19.67 14.06
N GLU A 163 -25.85 20.21 12.94
CA GLU A 163 -24.98 20.95 12.02
C GLU A 163 -24.43 22.23 12.61
N SER A 164 -24.99 22.74 13.70
CA SER A 164 -24.44 23.93 14.36
C SER A 164 -23.12 23.61 15.08
N THR A 165 -22.78 22.34 15.28
CA THR A 165 -21.60 21.95 16.04
C THR A 165 -20.38 21.67 15.18
N PHE A 166 -20.51 21.67 13.85
CA PHE A 166 -19.36 21.38 12.98
C PHE A 166 -19.41 22.20 11.71
N ASP A 167 -18.26 22.24 11.04
CA ASP A 167 -18.09 22.98 9.78
C ASP A 167 -18.03 22.04 8.57
N GLY A 168 -17.65 20.80 8.76
CA GLY A 168 -17.62 19.80 7.72
C GLY A 168 -17.90 18.41 8.28
N LEU A 169 -18.41 17.52 7.45
CA LEU A 169 -18.75 16.15 7.85
C LEU A 169 -17.81 15.16 7.17
N PHE A 170 -17.25 14.25 7.96
CA PHE A 170 -16.41 13.17 7.47
C PHE A 170 -17.04 11.84 7.85
N ILE A 171 -17.07 10.91 6.89
CA ILE A 171 -17.62 9.56 7.13
C ILE A 171 -16.49 8.57 6.98
N SER A 172 -16.19 7.86 8.05
CA SER A 172 -15.00 7.01 8.09
C SER A 172 -15.16 5.70 7.35
N ASN A 173 -14.05 5.00 7.20
CA ASN A 173 -14.05 3.61 6.78
C ASN A 173 -14.69 2.74 7.84
N GLY A 174 -15.00 1.50 7.46
CA GLY A 174 -15.59 0.54 8.39
C GLY A 174 -15.80 -0.81 7.76
N PRO A 175 -16.19 -1.79 8.57
CA PRO A 175 -16.36 -3.18 8.10
C PRO A 175 -17.77 -3.48 7.63
N GLY A 176 -17.88 -4.57 6.88
CA GLY A 176 -19.16 -5.20 6.60
C GLY A 176 -19.92 -4.63 5.43
N ASP A 177 -21.16 -5.04 5.34
CA ASP A 177 -22.06 -4.66 4.25
C ASP A 177 -22.65 -3.28 4.55
N PRO A 178 -22.51 -2.30 3.65
CA PRO A 178 -23.03 -0.96 3.94
C PRO A 178 -24.54 -0.93 4.13
N VAL A 179 -25.26 -1.91 3.63
CA VAL A 179 -26.72 -1.90 3.69
C VAL A 179 -27.27 -1.94 5.13
N VAL A 180 -26.45 -2.40 6.10
CA VAL A 180 -26.90 -2.45 7.50
C VAL A 180 -26.79 -1.12 8.22
N CYS A 181 -26.21 -0.10 7.59
CA CYS A 181 -25.97 1.19 8.23
C CYS A 181 -27.03 2.23 7.91
N LYS A 182 -28.29 1.84 8.00
CA LYS A 182 -29.40 2.73 7.66
C LYS A 182 -29.41 4.00 8.51
N ASP A 183 -29.11 3.88 9.81
CA ASP A 183 -29.10 5.05 10.69
C ASP A 183 -28.07 6.08 10.24
N THR A 184 -26.89 5.62 9.83
CA THR A 184 -25.88 6.53 9.33
C THR A 184 -26.35 7.21 8.04
N VAL A 185 -26.91 6.44 7.12
CA VAL A 185 -27.38 6.96 5.84
C VAL A 185 -28.43 8.06 6.05
N ILE A 186 -29.35 7.87 6.99
CA ILE A 186 -30.37 8.86 7.29
C ILE A 186 -29.72 10.19 7.73
N GLN A 187 -28.71 10.12 8.58
CA GLN A 187 -28.04 11.34 9.03
C GLN A 187 -27.30 12.02 7.89
N ILE A 188 -26.63 11.24 7.03
CA ILE A 188 -25.96 11.80 5.85
C ILE A 188 -26.97 12.51 4.95
N GLN A 189 -28.13 11.88 4.71
CA GLN A 189 -29.16 12.47 3.89
C GLN A 189 -29.62 13.84 4.43
N LYS A 190 -29.74 13.95 5.75
CA LYS A 190 -30.15 15.21 6.37
C LYS A 190 -29.14 16.32 6.08
N VAL A 191 -27.82 16.01 6.17
CA VAL A 191 -26.79 17.00 5.92
C VAL A 191 -26.74 17.37 4.44
N ILE A 192 -26.88 16.39 3.55
CA ILE A 192 -26.93 16.67 2.10
C ILE A 192 -28.12 17.58 1.78
N LYS A 193 -29.29 17.27 2.35
CA LYS A 193 -30.51 18.03 2.07
C LYS A 193 -30.37 19.49 2.53
N SER A 194 -29.75 19.73 3.68
CA SER A 194 -29.56 21.09 4.16
C SER A 194 -28.67 21.92 3.23
N GLY A 195 -27.72 21.26 2.56
CA GLY A 195 -26.84 21.91 1.60
C GLY A 195 -25.83 22.86 2.19
N LYS A 196 -25.60 22.84 3.50
CA LYS A 196 -24.76 23.83 4.18
C LYS A 196 -23.33 23.35 4.43
N LYS A 197 -23.10 22.03 4.52
CA LYS A 197 -21.81 21.51 5.00
C LYS A 197 -21.14 20.64 3.95
N PRO A 198 -19.82 20.83 3.70
CA PRO A 198 -19.07 19.90 2.87
C PRO A 198 -19.03 18.50 3.48
N ILE A 199 -18.94 17.48 2.62
CA ILE A 199 -18.89 16.09 3.07
C ILE A 199 -17.77 15.36 2.34
N PHE A 200 -17.00 14.55 3.09
CA PHE A 200 -15.95 13.69 2.57
C PHE A 200 -16.11 12.30 3.19
N GLY A 201 -16.10 11.26 2.38
CA GLY A 201 -16.21 9.89 2.86
C GLY A 201 -15.09 9.02 2.33
N ILE A 202 -14.65 8.04 3.12
CA ILE A 202 -13.59 7.11 2.75
C ILE A 202 -14.07 5.67 2.93
N CYS A 203 -13.86 4.85 1.90
CA CYS A 203 -14.11 3.41 1.90
C CYS A 203 -15.58 3.11 2.22
N LEU A 204 -15.90 2.60 3.42
CA LEU A 204 -17.31 2.42 3.79
C LEU A 204 -18.04 3.77 3.75
N GLY A 205 -17.37 4.84 4.15
CA GLY A 205 -17.96 6.18 4.09
C GLY A 205 -18.32 6.59 2.67
N HIS A 206 -17.53 6.18 1.69
CA HIS A 206 -17.86 6.38 0.29
C HIS A 206 -19.16 5.62 -0.07
N GLN A 207 -19.26 4.38 0.36
CA GLN A 207 -20.44 3.57 0.08
C GLN A 207 -21.69 4.14 0.74
N LEU A 208 -21.56 4.67 1.95
CA LEU A 208 -22.66 5.29 2.63
C LEU A 208 -23.05 6.64 2.02
N UNK A 209 -22.12 7.46 1.51
CA UNK A 209 -22.29 8.57 0.84
C UNK A 209 -23.01 8.38 -0.31
N SER A 210 -22.71 7.27 -1.02
CA SER A 210 -23.35 6.88 -2.26
C SER A 210 -24.78 6.37 -2.05
N THR A 211 -24.96 5.56 -1.04
CA THR A 211 -26.29 5.06 -0.70
C THR A 211 -27.24 6.22 -0.35
N ALA A 212 -26.73 7.22 0.34
CA ALA A 212 -27.56 8.36 0.75
C ALA A 212 -28.13 9.14 -0.42
N ILE A 213 -27.46 9.12 -1.57
CA ILE A 213 -27.95 9.79 -2.77
C ILE A 213 -28.68 8.85 -3.73
N GLY A 214 -28.93 7.61 -3.30
CA GLY A 214 -29.73 6.68 -4.08
C GLY A 214 -28.97 5.65 -4.89
N CYS A 215 -27.64 5.59 -4.75
CA CYS A 215 -26.87 4.58 -5.46
C CYS A 215 -27.07 3.21 -4.83
N LYS A 216 -26.86 2.19 -5.65
CA LYS A 216 -26.85 0.81 -5.19
C LYS A 216 -25.41 0.35 -4.98
N THR A 217 -25.23 -0.56 -4.03
CA THR A 217 -23.95 -1.22 -3.80
C THR A 217 -24.09 -2.71 -4.06
N TYR A 218 -22.97 -3.38 -4.25
CA TYR A 218 -22.98 -4.82 -4.50
C TYR A 218 -21.75 -5.47 -3.91
N LYS A 219 -21.87 -6.76 -3.58
CA LYS A 219 -20.74 -7.52 -3.07
C LYS A 219 -19.89 -8.01 -4.23
N MET A 220 -18.59 -7.70 -4.18
CA MET A 220 -17.64 -8.19 -5.17
C MET A 220 -17.26 -9.62 -4.84
N LYS A 221 -16.91 -10.41 -5.86
CA LYS A 221 -16.48 -11.78 -5.61
C LYS A 221 -15.20 -11.81 -4.78
N TYR A 222 -14.20 -11.01 -5.17
CA TYR A 222 -12.90 -11.02 -4.48
C TYR A 222 -12.65 -9.77 -3.64
N GLY A 223 -13.19 -8.63 -4.08
CA GLY A 223 -12.85 -7.36 -3.48
C GLY A 223 -11.51 -6.85 -3.96
N ASN A 224 -11.14 -5.68 -3.47
CA ASN A 224 -9.84 -5.08 -3.77
C ASN A 224 -9.08 -4.90 -2.47
N ARG A 225 -7.96 -5.60 -2.35
CA ARG A 225 -7.13 -5.58 -1.14
C ARG A 225 -5.66 -5.53 -1.54
N GLY A 226 -5.01 -4.43 -1.27
CA GLY A 226 -3.61 -4.26 -1.63
C GLY A 226 -3.14 -2.86 -1.43
N HIS A 227 -1.83 -2.69 -1.50
CA HIS A 227 -1.20 -1.38 -1.29
C HIS A 227 -1.04 -0.57 -2.56
N ASN A 228 -1.01 -1.23 -3.73
CA ASN A 228 -0.70 -0.55 -4.98
C ASN A 228 -1.76 -0.86 -6.03
N LEU A 229 -2.98 -0.40 -5.80
CA LEU A 229 -4.08 -0.64 -6.74
C LEU A 229 -4.29 0.63 -7.57
N PRO A 230 -4.30 0.51 -8.91
CA PRO A 230 -4.31 1.70 -9.76
C PRO A 230 -5.72 2.26 -9.95
N CYS A 231 -5.86 3.55 -9.69
CA CYS A 231 -7.11 4.26 -9.91
C CYS A 231 -6.90 5.39 -10.90
N ILE A 232 -7.84 5.57 -11.79
CA ILE A 232 -7.79 6.61 -12.81
C ILE A 232 -8.76 7.72 -12.44
N HIS A 233 -8.27 8.95 -12.41
CA HIS A 233 -9.10 10.11 -12.16
C HIS A 233 -9.86 10.47 -13.43
N HIS A 234 -11.19 10.53 -13.32
CA HIS A 234 -12.03 10.76 -14.50
C HIS A 234 -11.74 12.10 -15.16
N GLY A 235 -11.50 13.16 -14.38
CA GLY A 235 -11.34 14.49 -14.95
C GLY A 235 -10.06 14.67 -15.75
N THR A 236 -8.96 14.08 -15.31
CA THR A 236 -7.65 14.27 -15.96
C THR A 236 -7.15 13.05 -16.71
N GLY A 237 -7.74 11.89 -16.44
CA GLY A 237 -7.26 10.63 -17.02
C GLY A 237 -5.98 10.10 -16.39
N ARG A 238 -5.46 10.77 -15.37
CA ARG A 238 -4.23 10.33 -14.71
C ARG A 238 -4.49 9.13 -13.81
N CYS A 239 -3.47 8.29 -13.71
CA CYS A 239 -3.52 7.09 -12.88
C CYS A 239 -2.75 7.33 -11.58
N PHE A 240 -3.30 6.84 -10.47
CA PHE A 240 -2.67 6.95 -9.15
C PHE A 240 -2.67 5.60 -8.47
N MET A 241 -1.59 5.32 -7.73
CA MET A 241 -1.52 4.10 -6.93
C MET A 241 -2.21 4.34 -5.61
N THR A 242 -3.07 3.42 -5.20
CA THR A 242 -3.88 3.57 -3.99
C THR A 242 -3.83 2.32 -3.14
N SER A 243 -4.06 2.51 -1.84
CA SER A 243 -4.23 1.41 -0.90
C SER A 243 -5.72 1.14 -0.71
N GLN A 244 -6.14 -0.12 -0.78
CA GLN A 244 -7.54 -0.49 -0.68
C GLN A 244 -7.74 -1.74 0.15
N ASN A 245 -8.90 -1.82 0.80
CA ASN A 245 -9.31 -3.03 1.52
C ASN A 245 -10.83 -3.01 1.63
N HIS A 246 -11.51 -3.57 0.63
CA HIS A 246 -12.98 -3.62 0.65
C HIS A 246 -13.49 -4.76 -0.20
N GLY A 247 -14.69 -5.25 0.18
CA GLY A 247 -15.36 -6.31 -0.57
C GLY A 247 -16.66 -5.87 -1.22
N PHE A 248 -17.06 -4.61 -1.04
CA PHE A 248 -18.26 -4.05 -1.65
C PHE A 248 -17.89 -2.86 -2.51
N ALA A 249 -18.73 -2.58 -3.51
CA ALA A 249 -18.49 -1.47 -4.43
C ALA A 249 -19.80 -0.77 -4.76
N VAL A 250 -19.67 0.46 -5.26
CA VAL A 250 -20.81 1.28 -5.67
C VAL A 250 -21.08 1.06 -7.15
N ASP A 251 -22.35 0.88 -7.50
CA ASP A 251 -22.76 0.77 -8.90
C ASP A 251 -22.89 2.18 -9.47
N ALA A 252 -21.87 2.60 -10.22
CA ALA A 252 -21.82 3.96 -10.75
C ALA A 252 -22.94 4.25 -11.76
N GLU A 253 -23.55 3.23 -12.34
CA GLU A 253 -24.67 3.43 -13.25
C GLU A 253 -25.91 3.95 -12.54
N THR A 254 -25.93 3.85 -11.21
CA THR A 254 -27.07 4.34 -10.41
C THR A 254 -26.86 5.77 -9.90
N LEU A 255 -25.77 6.45 -10.30
CA LEU A 255 -25.51 7.82 -9.86
C LEU A 255 -26.58 8.80 -10.40
N PRO A 256 -27.09 9.71 -9.54
CA PRO A 256 -27.97 10.78 -10.04
C PRO A 256 -27.22 11.72 -10.98
N MET A 257 -27.98 12.49 -11.76
CA MET A 257 -27.44 13.35 -12.80
C MET A 257 -26.51 14.45 -12.26
N GLU A 258 -26.74 14.93 -11.04
CA GLU A 258 -25.92 15.98 -10.43
C GLU A 258 -24.53 15.48 -9.97
N TRP A 259 -24.33 14.20 -10.01
CA TRP A 259 -23.09 13.56 -9.55
C TRP A 259 -22.34 12.93 -10.71
N GLU A 260 -21.06 12.71 -10.52
CA GLU A 260 -20.26 12.00 -11.52
C GLU A 260 -19.25 11.10 -10.83
N PRO A 261 -18.75 10.07 -11.53
CA PRO A 261 -17.64 9.27 -10.99
C PRO A 261 -16.41 10.15 -10.82
N LEU A 262 -15.67 9.91 -9.76
CA LEU A 262 -14.44 10.66 -9.51
C LEU A 262 -13.21 9.86 -9.93
N PHE A 263 -13.21 8.59 -9.56
CA PHE A 263 -12.13 7.67 -9.91
C PHE A 263 -12.69 6.33 -10.38
N UNK A 264 -11.91 5.61 -11.17
CA UNK A 264 -12.16 4.34 -11.59
C UNK A 264 -10.98 3.49 -11.30
N ASN A 265 -11.24 2.21 -11.05
CA ASN A 265 -10.17 1.24 -10.89
C ASN A 265 -9.68 0.79 -12.25
N ALA A 266 -8.37 0.88 -12.50
CA ALA A 266 -7.84 0.58 -13.83
C ALA A 266 -7.91 -0.90 -14.18
N ASN A 267 -7.98 -1.79 -13.18
CA ASN A 267 -8.00 -3.23 -13.44
C ASN A 267 -9.40 -3.78 -13.71
N ASP A 268 -10.37 -3.38 -12.90
CA ASP A 268 -11.70 -3.99 -12.99
C ASP A 268 -12.82 -2.99 -13.25
N ASN A 269 -12.49 -1.71 -13.45
CA ASN A 269 -13.44 -0.63 -13.74
C ASN A 269 -14.47 -0.38 -12.64
N THR A 270 -14.26 -0.91 -11.44
CA THR A 270 -15.17 -0.59 -10.34
C THR A 270 -15.06 0.88 -9.99
N ASN A 271 -16.13 1.43 -9.45
CA ASN A 271 -16.15 2.82 -9.02
C ASN A 271 -15.22 2.99 -7.81
N GLU A 272 -14.40 4.02 -7.85
CA GLU A 272 -13.44 4.29 -6.79
C GLU A 272 -13.67 5.66 -6.15
N GLY A 273 -14.75 6.33 -6.52
CA GLY A 273 -15.09 7.61 -5.92
C GLY A 273 -16.20 8.31 -6.68
N ILE A 274 -16.90 9.19 -5.99
CA ILE A 274 -17.95 10.02 -6.57
C ILE A 274 -17.77 11.46 -6.13
N ILE A 275 -18.28 12.39 -6.93
CA ILE A 275 -18.22 13.80 -6.61
C ILE A 275 -19.45 14.52 -7.18
N HIS A 276 -19.98 15.47 -6.42
CA HIS A 276 -21.05 16.34 -6.92
C HIS A 276 -20.43 17.33 -7.91
N LYS A 277 -21.17 17.61 -8.97
CA LYS A 277 -20.63 18.49 -10.03
C LYS A 277 -20.43 19.92 -9.57
N GLN A 278 -21.25 20.41 -8.63
CA GLN A 278 -21.16 21.79 -8.13
C GLN A 278 -20.86 21.91 -6.64
N LYS A 279 -21.49 21.07 -5.81
CA LYS A 279 -21.40 21.19 -4.36
C LYS A 279 -20.14 20.53 -3.81
N PRO A 280 -19.69 20.91 -2.60
CA PRO A 280 -18.47 20.32 -2.02
C PRO A 280 -18.74 19.00 -1.32
N LEU A 281 -19.20 18.01 -2.09
CA LEU A 281 -19.57 16.69 -1.60
C LEU A 281 -18.79 15.66 -2.43
N PHE A 282 -18.01 14.80 -1.77
CA PHE A 282 -17.26 13.77 -2.49
C PHE A 282 -16.86 12.63 -1.57
N SER A 283 -16.48 11.53 -2.19
CA SER A 283 -15.97 10.38 -1.45
C SER A 283 -15.06 9.55 -2.33
N VAL A 284 -14.18 8.76 -1.68
CA VAL A 284 -13.27 7.86 -2.38
C VAL A 284 -13.33 6.48 -1.73
N GLN A 285 -13.18 5.44 -2.55
CA GLN A 285 -13.22 4.07 -2.08
C GLN A 285 -11.89 3.65 -1.46
N PHE A 286 -10.79 4.20 -1.96
CA PHE A 286 -9.46 3.87 -1.47
C PHE A 286 -9.15 4.64 -0.19
N HIS A 287 -7.99 4.32 0.40
CA HIS A 287 -7.55 4.91 1.67
C HIS A 287 -6.40 5.91 1.42
N PRO A 288 -6.70 7.21 1.22
CA PRO A 288 -5.63 8.18 0.97
C PRO A 288 -4.75 8.44 2.20
N GLU A 289 -5.21 8.05 3.38
CA GLU A 289 -4.47 8.23 4.62
C GLU A 289 -3.48 7.10 4.91
N HIS A 290 -3.43 6.07 4.07
CA HIS A 290 -2.68 4.87 4.39
C HIS A 290 -1.17 5.13 4.33
N THR A 291 -0.47 4.91 5.43
CA THR A 291 0.97 5.22 5.52
C THR A 291 1.88 4.08 5.08
N ALA A 292 1.37 2.87 5.01
CA ALA A 292 2.16 1.71 4.60
C ALA A 292 2.19 1.53 3.08
N GLY A 293 1.54 2.41 2.35
CA GLY A 293 1.47 2.36 0.90
C GLY A 293 1.61 3.74 0.31
N PRO A 294 1.08 3.94 -0.88
CA PRO A 294 1.25 5.22 -1.57
C PRO A 294 0.54 6.38 -0.88
N GLU A 295 1.18 7.53 -0.91
CA GLU A 295 0.65 8.77 -0.32
C GLU A 295 0.23 9.75 -1.40
N ASP A 296 0.10 9.29 -2.63
CA ASP A 296 -0.13 10.15 -3.79
C ASP A 296 -1.36 11.04 -3.65
N LEU A 297 -2.37 10.56 -2.94
CA LEU A 297 -3.65 11.27 -2.84
C LEU A 297 -3.99 11.72 -1.42
N GLU A 298 -3.02 11.75 -0.52
CA GLU A 298 -3.28 12.22 0.84
C GLU A 298 -3.73 13.69 0.83
N PHE A 299 -3.35 14.47 -0.17
CA PHE A 299 -3.75 15.87 -0.26
C PHE A 299 -5.27 16.07 -0.36
N LEU A 300 -6.03 15.00 -0.59
CA LEU A 300 -7.49 15.13 -0.57
C LEU A 300 -7.99 15.67 0.77
N PHE A 301 -7.27 15.39 1.86
CA PHE A 301 -7.59 16.01 3.15
C PHE A 301 -7.39 17.52 3.09
N ASP A 302 -6.32 17.99 2.43
CA ASP A 302 -6.10 19.44 2.28
C ASP A 302 -7.20 20.08 1.47
N VAL A 303 -7.61 19.45 0.38
CA VAL A 303 -8.68 19.99 -0.46
C VAL A 303 -9.99 20.06 0.32
N PHE A 304 -10.31 19.00 1.05
CA PHE A 304 -11.54 19.00 1.86
C PHE A 304 -11.52 20.12 2.89
N LEU A 305 -10.41 20.23 3.65
CA LEU A 305 -10.32 21.29 4.65
C LEU A 305 -10.38 22.67 4.03
N SER A 306 -9.82 22.83 2.84
CA SER A 306 -9.88 24.12 2.12
C SER A 306 -11.34 24.50 1.80
N VAL A 307 -12.13 23.55 1.28
CA VAL A 307 -13.53 23.89 0.97
C VAL A 307 -14.35 24.08 2.24
N VAL A 308 -14.02 23.38 3.33
CA VAL A 308 -14.69 23.60 4.61
C VAL A 308 -14.43 25.03 5.12
N LYS A 309 -13.18 25.47 5.06
CA LYS A 309 -12.84 26.82 5.48
C LYS A 309 -13.51 27.88 4.60
N ASN A 310 -13.52 27.66 3.29
CA ASN A 310 -14.14 28.62 2.36
C ASN A 310 -15.65 28.73 2.57
N GLN A 311 -16.29 27.61 2.82
CA GLN A 311 -17.73 27.59 3.08
C GLN A 311 -18.06 28.34 4.35
N LYS A 312 -17.21 28.21 5.37
CA LYS A 312 -17.39 28.90 6.64
C LYS A 312 -17.20 30.40 6.51
N CYS A 313 -16.23 30.83 5.68
CA CYS A 313 -15.96 32.25 5.44
C CYS A 313 -16.76 32.73 4.23
N GLN A 314 -18.00 33.13 4.43
CA GLN A 314 -18.88 33.55 3.38
C GLN A 314 -18.22 34.61 2.47
N GLY A 315 -18.32 34.39 1.16
CA GLY A 315 -17.75 35.31 0.19
C GLY A 315 -16.34 35.00 -0.23
N ALA A 316 -15.74 33.96 0.26
CA ALA A 316 -14.39 33.55 -0.15
C ALA A 316 -14.43 32.96 -1.56
N SER A 317 -13.25 32.80 -2.14
CA SER A 317 -13.07 32.31 -3.49
C SER A 317 -13.93 31.12 -3.81
N THR A 318 -14.39 31.09 -5.01
CA THR A 318 -15.44 30.21 -5.43
C THR A 318 -14.99 29.07 -6.34
N ILE A 319 -13.70 28.70 -6.29
CA ILE A 319 -13.28 27.53 -7.04
C ILE A 319 -13.91 26.31 -6.38
N SER A 320 -14.71 25.56 -7.14
CA SER A 320 -15.42 24.42 -6.63
C SER A 320 -14.47 23.32 -6.19
N LEU A 321 -14.96 22.43 -5.33
CA LEU A 321 -14.20 21.25 -4.93
C LEU A 321 -13.74 20.46 -6.16
N ARG A 322 -14.65 20.24 -7.10
CA ARG A 322 -14.33 19.52 -8.32
C ARG A 322 -13.15 20.16 -9.06
N GLN A 323 -13.17 21.48 -9.20
CA GLN A 323 -12.11 22.18 -9.91
C GLN A 323 -10.81 22.18 -9.12
N GLN A 324 -10.87 22.25 -7.80
CA GLN A 324 -9.67 22.18 -6.97
C GLN A 324 -8.98 20.83 -7.14
N ILE A 325 -9.74 19.74 -7.16
CA ILE A 325 -9.15 18.40 -7.36
C ILE A 325 -8.53 18.33 -8.76
N ILE A 326 -9.24 18.80 -9.79
CA ILE A 326 -8.69 18.79 -11.15
C ILE A 326 -7.37 19.58 -11.20
N ASN A 327 -7.34 20.77 -10.60
CA ASN A 327 -6.14 21.60 -10.62
C ASN A 327 -4.96 20.91 -9.92
N ARG A 328 -5.22 20.26 -8.79
CA ARG A 328 -4.17 19.56 -8.04
C ARG A 328 -3.66 18.32 -8.78
N LEU A 329 -4.53 17.66 -9.53
CA LEU A 329 -4.13 16.43 -10.22
C LEU A 329 -3.66 16.64 -11.64
N MET A 330 -3.93 17.83 -12.23
CA MET A 330 -3.53 18.08 -13.60
C MET A 330 -2.02 18.10 -13.73
N PHE A 331 -1.50 17.40 -14.73
CA PHE A 331 -0.08 17.36 -15.01
C PHE A 331 0.23 18.20 -16.25
N THR A 332 1.20 19.07 -16.13
CA THR A 332 1.70 19.86 -17.25
C THR A 332 3.17 19.51 -17.45
N PRO A 333 3.53 18.87 -18.56
CA PRO A 333 4.93 18.53 -18.78
C PRO A 333 5.81 19.78 -18.80
N SER A 334 7.05 19.61 -18.36
CA SER A 334 8.00 20.71 -18.42
C SER A 334 8.17 21.16 -19.87
N PRO A 335 8.16 22.46 -20.13
CA PRO A 335 8.37 22.94 -21.50
C PRO A 335 9.78 22.70 -22.00
N GLU A 336 10.73 22.49 -21.10
CA GLU A 336 12.11 22.28 -21.48
C GLU A 336 12.57 20.88 -21.05
N SER A 337 13.20 20.19 -21.97
CA SER A 337 13.80 18.91 -21.66
C SER A 337 15.22 19.12 -21.15
N LEU A 338 15.54 18.47 -20.06
CA LEU A 338 16.90 18.47 -19.54
C LEU A 338 17.79 17.50 -20.30
N LEU A 339 17.20 16.70 -21.18
CA LEU A 339 17.94 15.75 -22.01
C LEU A 339 18.24 16.38 -23.36
N GLU A 340 19.47 16.17 -23.83
CA GLU A 340 19.84 16.61 -25.17
C GLU A 340 18.99 15.93 -26.22
N LYS A 341 18.67 14.64 -25.98
CA LYS A 341 17.81 13.88 -26.88
C LYS A 341 16.73 13.22 -26.04
N ARG A 342 15.51 13.69 -26.21
CA ARG A 342 14.35 13.13 -25.53
C ARG A 342 14.03 11.77 -26.14
N PRO A 343 13.96 10.68 -25.35
CA PRO A 343 13.61 9.38 -25.90
C PRO A 343 12.16 9.37 -26.36
N ARG A 344 11.89 8.65 -27.43
CA ARG A 344 10.54 8.49 -27.94
C ARG A 344 9.88 7.24 -27.38
N LYS A 345 10.64 6.19 -27.15
CA LYS A 345 10.15 4.91 -26.64
C LYS A 345 11.16 4.35 -25.65
N VAL A 346 10.69 3.96 -24.47
CA VAL A 346 11.54 3.45 -23.40
C VAL A 346 11.09 2.05 -23.00
N LEU A 347 12.06 1.15 -22.91
CA LEU A 347 11.85 -0.20 -22.41
C LEU A 347 12.11 -0.22 -20.90
N ILE A 348 11.19 -0.81 -20.14
CA ILE A 348 11.34 -0.94 -18.69
C ILE A 348 11.40 -2.42 -18.35
N LEU A 349 12.47 -2.83 -17.68
CA LEU A 349 12.57 -4.19 -17.17
C LEU A 349 11.89 -4.24 -15.82
N GLY A 350 10.83 -5.01 -15.71
CA GLY A 350 9.98 -5.02 -14.55
C GLY A 350 10.46 -5.93 -13.44
N SER A 351 9.63 -6.07 -12.42
CA SER A 351 10.04 -6.67 -11.17
C SER A 351 10.19 -8.20 -11.20
N GLY A 352 9.51 -8.86 -12.14
CA GLY A 352 9.60 -10.31 -12.19
C GLY A 352 9.01 -10.97 -10.96
N GLY A 353 9.56 -12.12 -10.61
CA GLY A 353 9.15 -12.86 -9.41
C GLY A 353 9.95 -12.37 -8.21
N LEU A 354 9.32 -11.59 -7.37
CA LEU A 354 9.96 -11.01 -6.19
C LEU A 354 9.44 -11.66 -4.91
N SER A 355 10.23 -11.58 -3.87
CA SER A 355 9.77 -12.00 -2.56
C SER A 355 8.74 -10.99 -2.03
N ILE A 356 8.00 -11.39 -0.98
CA ILE A 356 6.92 -10.57 -0.46
C ILE A 356 7.39 -9.17 -0.08
N GLY A 357 8.51 -9.06 0.63
CA GLY A 357 9.00 -7.76 1.07
C GLY A 357 9.40 -6.83 -0.05
N GLN A 358 9.84 -7.40 -1.18
CA GLN A 358 10.27 -6.61 -2.34
C GLN A 358 9.10 -6.19 -3.22
N ALA A 359 8.04 -7.01 -3.25
CA ALA A 359 6.97 -6.83 -4.22
C ALA A 359 6.30 -5.47 -4.10
N GLY A 360 5.98 -5.06 -2.88
CA GLY A 360 5.31 -3.78 -2.67
C GLY A 360 6.13 -2.60 -3.16
N GLU A 361 7.41 -2.61 -2.87
CA GLU A 361 8.29 -1.51 -3.27
C GLU A 361 8.46 -1.42 -4.78
N PHE A 362 8.79 -2.55 -5.41
CA PHE A 362 9.04 -2.52 -6.86
C PHE A 362 7.75 -2.37 -7.66
N ASP A 363 6.63 -2.87 -7.13
CA ASP A 363 5.33 -2.61 -7.76
C ASP A 363 5.07 -1.10 -7.82
N TYR A 364 5.30 -0.41 -6.72
CA TYR A 364 5.06 1.02 -6.67
C TYR A 364 6.05 1.79 -7.55
N SER A 365 7.36 1.56 -7.36
CA SER A 365 8.36 2.35 -8.08
C SER A 365 8.31 2.13 -9.58
N GLY A 366 8.11 0.87 -10.02
CA GLY A 366 7.99 0.60 -11.44
C GLY A 366 6.76 1.20 -12.06
N SER A 367 5.63 1.16 -11.35
CA SER A 367 4.40 1.76 -11.84
C SER A 367 4.52 3.27 -11.93
N GLN A 368 5.18 3.89 -10.95
CA GLN A 368 5.40 5.34 -11.01
C GLN A 368 6.32 5.72 -12.17
N ALA A 369 7.32 4.89 -12.48
CA ALA A 369 8.17 5.15 -13.63
C ALA A 369 7.37 5.11 -14.94
N ILE A 370 6.55 4.07 -15.10
CA ILE A 370 5.70 3.94 -16.28
C ILE A 370 4.78 5.16 -16.40
N LYS A 371 4.16 5.52 -15.29
CA LYS A 371 3.27 6.66 -15.21
C LYS A 371 3.98 7.96 -15.63
N ALA A 372 5.18 8.18 -15.09
CA ALA A 372 5.95 9.39 -15.38
C ALA A 372 6.28 9.47 -16.87
N MET A 373 6.69 8.36 -17.46
CA MET A 373 6.97 8.32 -18.90
C MET A 373 5.73 8.67 -19.71
N LYS A 374 4.60 8.09 -19.34
CA LYS A 374 3.34 8.34 -20.03
C LYS A 374 2.93 9.82 -19.96
N GLU A 375 3.09 10.41 -18.76
CA GLU A 375 2.75 11.83 -18.60
C GLU A 375 3.66 12.74 -19.40
N GLU A 376 4.91 12.29 -19.65
CA GLU A 376 5.84 13.03 -20.50
C GLU A 376 5.68 12.71 -21.99
N LYS A 377 4.64 11.95 -22.35
CA LYS A 377 4.35 11.56 -23.73
C LYS A 377 5.42 10.66 -24.36
N ILE A 378 6.06 9.86 -23.52
CA ILE A 378 7.04 8.87 -23.95
C ILE A 378 6.36 7.51 -23.97
N GLN A 379 6.50 6.79 -25.08
CA GLN A 379 5.94 5.43 -25.19
C GLN A 379 6.70 4.49 -24.26
N THR A 380 5.97 3.57 -23.64
CA THR A 380 6.56 2.62 -22.70
C THR A 380 6.29 1.18 -23.15
N VAL A 381 7.34 0.36 -23.04
CA VAL A 381 7.26 -1.08 -23.26
C VAL A 381 7.79 -1.74 -21.99
N LEU A 382 6.98 -2.61 -21.41
CA LEU A 382 7.33 -3.29 -20.16
C LEU A 382 7.54 -4.77 -20.42
N ILE A 383 8.62 -5.33 -19.88
CA ILE A 383 8.80 -6.79 -19.82
C ILE A 383 8.67 -7.21 -18.38
N ASN A 384 7.72 -8.08 -18.08
CA ASN A 384 7.54 -8.58 -16.72
C ASN A 384 6.80 -9.92 -16.80
N PRO A 385 7.42 -11.02 -16.33
CA PRO A 385 6.73 -12.32 -16.39
C PRO A 385 5.58 -12.44 -15.41
N ASN A 386 5.46 -11.54 -14.44
CA ASN A 386 4.47 -11.63 -13.38
C ASN A 386 3.18 -10.94 -13.79
N ILE A 387 2.13 -11.72 -14.00
CA ILE A 387 0.83 -11.16 -14.38
C ILE A 387 0.08 -10.56 -13.18
N ALA A 388 0.58 -10.80 -11.98
CA ALA A 388 -0.11 -10.35 -10.75
C ALA A 388 0.38 -9.00 -10.25
N THR A 389 1.38 -8.42 -10.89
CA THR A 389 1.90 -7.12 -10.45
C THR A 389 1.08 -5.98 -11.01
N VAL A 390 0.97 -4.89 -10.26
CA VAL A 390 0.30 -3.69 -10.72
C VAL A 390 1.00 -3.09 -11.95
N GLN A 391 2.31 -3.34 -12.12
CA GLN A 391 3.05 -2.83 -13.28
C GLN A 391 2.40 -3.24 -14.60
N THR A 392 1.81 -4.43 -14.65
CA THR A 392 1.19 -4.95 -15.88
C THR A 392 -0.27 -4.59 -16.00
N SER A 393 -0.79 -3.72 -15.13
CA SER A 393 -2.19 -3.30 -15.19
C SER A 393 -2.51 -2.55 -16.48
N LYS A 394 -3.73 -2.69 -16.93
CA LYS A 394 -4.20 -1.96 -18.11
C LYS A 394 -4.12 -0.46 -17.86
N GLY A 395 -3.78 0.28 -18.89
CA GLY A 395 -3.72 1.73 -18.79
C GLY A 395 -2.41 2.27 -18.24
N LEU A 396 -1.47 1.42 -17.87
CA LEU A 396 -0.14 1.85 -17.47
C LEU A 396 0.81 1.84 -18.69
N ALA A 397 1.54 0.74 -18.90
CA ALA A 397 2.45 0.68 -20.05
C ALA A 397 1.68 0.62 -21.37
N ASP A 398 2.27 1.18 -22.41
CA ASP A 398 1.65 1.11 -23.74
C ASP A 398 1.65 -0.32 -24.26
N LYS A 399 2.66 -1.10 -23.90
CA LYS A 399 2.73 -2.50 -24.33
C LYS A 399 3.43 -3.32 -23.26
N CYS A 400 2.88 -4.50 -22.95
CA CYS A 400 3.46 -5.43 -21.97
C CYS A 400 3.85 -6.73 -22.64
N TYR A 401 5.05 -7.20 -22.34
CA TYR A 401 5.52 -8.53 -22.75
C TYR A 401 5.64 -9.38 -21.49
N PHE A 402 4.91 -10.47 -21.44
CA PHE A 402 4.93 -11.40 -20.30
C PHE A 402 5.97 -12.47 -20.56
N LEU A 403 7.23 -12.07 -20.48
CA LEU A 403 8.37 -12.91 -20.81
C LEU A 403 9.38 -12.91 -19.67
N PRO A 404 10.18 -13.99 -19.57
CA PRO A 404 11.26 -13.97 -18.57
C PRO A 404 12.26 -12.85 -18.81
N LEU A 405 12.85 -12.36 -17.71
CA LEU A 405 13.85 -11.29 -17.78
C LEU A 405 15.22 -11.90 -17.99
N THR A 406 15.43 -12.49 -19.14
CA THR A 406 16.72 -13.04 -19.56
C THR A 406 17.23 -12.28 -20.75
N PRO A 407 18.58 -12.22 -20.95
CA PRO A 407 19.10 -11.47 -22.08
C PRO A 407 18.54 -11.92 -23.41
N GLU A 408 18.27 -13.20 -23.59
CA GLU A 408 17.76 -13.73 -24.85
C GLU A 408 16.38 -13.16 -25.18
N TYR A 409 15.47 -13.21 -24.21
CA TYR A 409 14.12 -12.67 -24.44
C TYR A 409 14.13 -11.16 -24.56
N VAL A 410 14.92 -10.49 -23.72
CA VAL A 410 14.96 -9.03 -23.75
C VAL A 410 15.53 -8.54 -25.09
N GLU A 411 16.55 -9.22 -25.61
CA GLU A 411 17.09 -8.86 -26.93
C GLU A 411 16.02 -8.97 -28.02
N GLN A 412 15.18 -10.01 -27.97
CA GLN A 412 14.12 -10.16 -28.96
C GLN A 412 13.11 -9.01 -28.88
N VAL A 413 12.77 -8.58 -27.68
CA VAL A 413 11.86 -7.45 -27.51
C VAL A 413 12.52 -6.16 -28.02
N ILE A 414 13.79 -5.96 -27.73
CA ILE A 414 14.53 -4.78 -28.23
C ILE A 414 14.51 -4.78 -29.77
N LYS A 415 14.75 -5.93 -30.37
CA LYS A 415 14.74 -6.05 -31.82
C LYS A 415 13.38 -5.71 -32.43
N ALA A 416 12.31 -6.16 -31.78
CA ALA A 416 10.96 -5.91 -32.25
C ALA A 416 10.49 -4.48 -32.03
N GLU A 417 10.79 -3.92 -30.85
CA GLU A 417 10.24 -2.62 -30.43
C GLU A 417 11.14 -1.45 -30.76
N ARG A 418 12.44 -1.68 -30.88
CA ARG A 418 13.43 -0.62 -31.17
C ARG A 418 13.31 0.57 -30.23
N PRO A 419 13.40 0.35 -28.90
CA PRO A 419 13.33 1.49 -27.98
C PRO A 419 14.59 2.36 -28.06
N ASN A 420 14.43 3.62 -27.73
CA ASN A 420 15.58 4.55 -27.68
C ASN A 420 16.34 4.40 -26.36
N GLY A 421 15.67 3.99 -25.30
CA GLY A 421 16.28 3.87 -24.00
C GLY A 421 15.74 2.70 -23.21
N VAL A 422 16.44 2.36 -22.13
CA VAL A 422 16.04 1.29 -21.24
C VAL A 422 16.24 1.72 -19.80
N LEU A 423 15.28 1.38 -18.93
CA LEU A 423 15.37 1.59 -17.49
C LEU A 423 15.55 0.23 -16.83
N LEU A 424 16.59 0.10 -16.02
CA LEU A 424 16.98 -1.17 -15.41
C LEU A 424 16.68 -1.25 -13.92
N THR A 425 16.47 -0.12 -13.26
CA THR A 425 16.47 -0.07 -11.81
C THR A 425 15.11 -0.31 -11.16
N PHE A 426 14.10 -0.68 -11.95
CA PHE A 426 12.76 -0.92 -11.44
C PHE A 426 12.38 -2.39 -11.37
N GLY A 427 13.34 -3.27 -11.58
CA GLY A 427 13.09 -4.70 -11.61
C GLY A 427 13.92 -5.54 -10.65
N GLY A 428 14.57 -4.89 -9.70
CA GLY A 428 15.39 -5.59 -8.71
C GLY A 428 16.63 -6.19 -9.33
N GLN A 429 17.23 -7.12 -8.59
CA GLN A 429 18.51 -7.69 -8.98
C GLN A 429 18.47 -8.42 -10.32
N THR A 430 17.34 -9.08 -10.60
CA THR A 430 17.20 -9.80 -11.88
C THR A 430 17.34 -8.85 -13.07
N ALA A 431 16.67 -7.69 -12.99
CA ALA A 431 16.75 -6.72 -14.07
C ALA A 431 18.16 -6.10 -14.19
N LEU A 432 18.79 -5.81 -13.06
CA LEU A 432 20.13 -5.24 -13.07
C LEU A 432 21.13 -6.23 -13.69
N ASN A 433 21.05 -7.49 -13.29
CA ASN A 433 21.95 -8.51 -13.84
C ASN A 433 21.73 -8.68 -15.36
N CYS A 434 20.46 -8.68 -15.76
CA CYS A 434 20.13 -8.79 -17.19
C CYS A 434 20.72 -7.61 -17.98
N GLY A 435 20.61 -6.40 -17.42
CA GLY A 435 21.15 -5.21 -18.07
C GLY A 435 22.65 -5.26 -18.22
N VAL A 436 23.35 -5.72 -17.19
CA VAL A 436 24.80 -5.85 -17.26
C VAL A 436 25.21 -6.84 -18.35
N GLU A 437 24.51 -7.97 -18.45
CA GLU A 437 24.80 -8.97 -19.47
C GLU A 437 24.52 -8.43 -20.88
N LEU A 438 23.44 -7.67 -21.05
CA LEU A 438 23.12 -7.08 -22.36
C LEU A 438 24.17 -6.06 -22.77
N GLN A 439 24.68 -5.28 -21.82
CA GLN A 439 25.74 -4.32 -22.11
C GLN A 439 27.02 -5.04 -22.52
N LYS A 440 27.40 -6.08 -21.78
CA LYS A 440 28.63 -6.81 -22.05
C LYS A 440 28.58 -7.53 -23.40
N SER A 441 27.41 -8.03 -23.79
CA SER A 441 27.28 -8.73 -25.08
C SER A 441 27.08 -7.78 -26.25
N GLY A 442 27.00 -6.47 -26.01
CA GLY A 442 26.90 -5.48 -27.07
C GLY A 442 25.50 -5.26 -27.61
N VAL A 443 24.46 -5.79 -26.97
CA VAL A 443 23.10 -5.64 -27.47
C VAL A 443 22.65 -4.19 -27.48
N PHE A 444 22.94 -3.44 -26.41
CA PHE A 444 22.52 -2.04 -26.36
C PHE A 444 23.19 -1.22 -27.48
N SER A 445 24.47 -1.45 -27.73
CA SER A 445 25.16 -0.77 -28.84
C SER A 445 24.58 -1.20 -30.19
N LYS A 446 24.33 -2.49 -30.37
CA LYS A 446 23.85 -3.04 -31.62
C LYS A 446 22.52 -2.39 -32.05
N TYR A 447 21.63 -2.15 -31.10
CA TYR A 447 20.30 -1.61 -31.40
C TYR A 447 20.16 -0.15 -31.00
N ASN A 448 21.28 0.50 -30.64
CA ASN A 448 21.35 1.92 -30.30
C ASN A 448 20.39 2.28 -29.16
N VAL A 449 20.45 1.49 -28.07
CA VAL A 449 19.64 1.70 -26.88
C VAL A 449 20.48 2.35 -25.80
N ARG A 450 20.03 3.50 -25.27
CA ARG A 450 20.72 4.16 -24.16
C ARG A 450 20.19 3.65 -22.84
N VAL A 451 21.10 3.38 -21.89
CA VAL A 451 20.68 3.09 -20.51
C VAL A 451 20.39 4.42 -19.84
N LEU A 452 19.13 4.58 -19.42
CA LEU A 452 18.67 5.81 -18.79
C LEU A 452 18.70 5.64 -17.27
N GLY A 453 18.86 6.75 -16.57
CA GLY A 453 18.99 6.71 -15.13
C GLY A 453 20.37 6.28 -14.71
N THR A 454 20.47 5.26 -13.85
CA THR A 454 21.77 4.82 -13.32
C THR A 454 22.60 4.18 -14.43
N PRO A 455 23.81 4.72 -14.70
CA PRO A 455 24.66 4.12 -15.74
C PRO A 455 25.10 2.69 -15.39
N ILE A 456 25.34 1.89 -16.41
CA ILE A 456 25.79 0.51 -16.22
C ILE A 456 27.09 0.46 -15.42
N LYS A 457 28.01 1.38 -15.69
CA LYS A 457 29.27 1.42 -14.95
C LYS A 457 29.02 1.55 -13.45
N SER A 458 28.11 2.42 -13.07
CA SER A 458 27.77 2.60 -11.66
C SER A 458 27.11 1.36 -11.07
N ILE A 459 26.25 0.69 -11.84
CA ILE A 459 25.64 -0.55 -11.38
C ILE A 459 26.71 -1.59 -11.09
N ILE A 460 27.67 -1.76 -12.02
CA ILE A 460 28.74 -2.72 -11.83
C ILE A 460 29.59 -2.36 -10.60
N GLU A 461 29.96 -1.10 -10.46
CA GLU A 461 30.83 -0.66 -9.36
C GLU A 461 30.16 -0.80 -8.00
N THR A 462 28.85 -0.54 -7.92
CA THR A 462 28.16 -0.65 -6.64
C THR A 462 27.83 -2.09 -6.27
N GLU A 463 27.76 -2.99 -7.25
CA GLU A 463 27.52 -4.40 -6.97
C GLU A 463 28.79 -5.14 -6.54
N ASP A 464 29.94 -4.71 -7.01
CA ASP A 464 31.23 -5.34 -6.69
C ASP A 464 31.80 -4.67 -5.45
N ARG A 465 31.94 -5.44 -4.38
CA ARG A 465 32.36 -4.88 -3.09
C ARG A 465 33.76 -4.24 -3.16
N LYS A 466 34.67 -4.85 -3.93
CA LYS A 466 36.00 -4.30 -4.08
C LYS A 466 35.97 -2.97 -4.82
N LEU A 467 35.30 -2.93 -5.96
CA LEU A 467 35.17 -1.70 -6.73
C LEU A 467 34.45 -0.62 -5.94
N PHE A 468 33.41 -1.00 -5.22
CA PHE A 468 32.65 -0.05 -4.39
C PHE A 468 33.60 0.58 -3.34
N ALA A 469 34.38 -0.25 -2.65
CA ALA A 469 35.32 0.27 -1.65
C ALA A 469 36.32 1.24 -2.27
N GLU A 470 36.82 0.91 -3.47
CA GLU A 470 37.75 1.79 -4.16
C GLU A 470 37.10 3.15 -4.48
N ARG A 471 35.86 3.14 -4.98
CA ARG A 471 35.18 4.38 -5.32
C ARG A 471 34.89 5.21 -4.08
N ILE A 472 34.49 4.57 -2.99
CA ILE A 472 34.22 5.28 -1.73
C ILE A 472 35.52 5.92 -1.20
N ASN A 473 36.65 5.18 -1.28
CA ASN A 473 37.95 5.74 -0.85
C ASN A 473 38.35 6.93 -1.70
N GLU A 474 38.05 6.92 -2.99
CA GLU A 474 38.41 8.03 -3.89
C GLU A 474 37.77 9.34 -3.48
N ILE A 475 36.57 9.28 -2.86
CA ILE A 475 35.89 10.51 -2.43
C ILE A 475 36.19 10.84 -0.97
N GLY A 476 37.16 10.15 -0.38
CA GLY A 476 37.61 10.45 0.99
C GLY A 476 36.72 9.84 2.07
N GLU A 477 35.83 8.92 1.71
CA GLU A 477 35.01 8.24 2.68
C GLU A 477 35.52 6.82 2.92
N GLN A 478 34.90 6.11 3.83
CA GLN A 478 35.37 4.79 4.23
C GLN A 478 34.24 3.78 4.24
N VAL A 479 34.62 2.52 3.96
CA VAL A 479 33.72 1.39 4.20
C VAL A 479 34.24 0.62 5.41
N ALA A 480 33.40 -0.17 6.03
CA ALA A 480 33.82 -1.03 7.13
C ALA A 480 34.90 -2.00 6.63
N PRO A 481 35.93 -2.28 7.44
CA PRO A 481 36.89 -3.29 7.04
C PRO A 481 36.20 -4.60 6.73
N SER A 482 36.51 -5.20 5.61
CA SER A 482 35.84 -6.42 5.19
C SER A 482 36.75 -7.26 4.32
N GLU A 483 36.48 -8.57 4.29
CA GLU A 483 37.20 -9.50 3.45
C GLU A 483 36.22 -10.51 2.87
N ALA A 484 36.39 -10.82 1.58
CA ALA A 484 35.65 -11.89 0.95
C ALA A 484 36.33 -13.22 1.29
N VAL A 485 35.53 -14.20 1.69
CA VAL A 485 36.06 -15.50 2.09
C VAL A 485 35.23 -16.60 1.43
N TYR A 486 35.89 -17.75 1.23
CA TYR A 486 35.27 -18.87 0.51
C TYR A 486 35.27 -20.18 1.31
N SER A 487 35.70 -20.11 2.56
CA SER A 487 35.71 -21.27 3.44
C SER A 487 35.54 -20.81 4.88
N VAL A 488 35.17 -21.76 5.75
CA VAL A 488 35.03 -21.46 7.18
C VAL A 488 36.40 -21.03 7.74
N GLU A 489 37.48 -21.72 7.35
CA GLU A 489 38.81 -21.38 7.83
C GLU A 489 39.20 -19.96 7.43
N GLU A 490 38.96 -19.59 6.18
CA GLU A 490 39.21 -18.22 5.72
C GLU A 490 38.43 -17.20 6.51
N ALA A 491 37.16 -17.52 6.83
CA ALA A 491 36.30 -16.60 7.59
C ALA A 491 36.85 -16.36 8.99
N LEU A 492 37.30 -17.42 9.66
CA LEU A 492 37.88 -17.29 11.01
C LEU A 492 39.15 -16.47 10.99
N ASN A 493 40.03 -16.71 10.00
CA ASN A 493 41.24 -15.95 9.87
C ASN A 493 40.97 -14.47 9.57
N ALA A 494 39.99 -14.20 8.70
CA ALA A 494 39.63 -12.83 8.39
C ALA A 494 39.07 -12.10 9.63
N ALA A 495 38.27 -12.79 10.43
CA ALA A 495 37.72 -12.19 11.64
C ALA A 495 38.82 -11.86 12.66
N ASN A 496 39.86 -12.71 12.74
CA ASN A 496 40.98 -12.42 13.62
C ASN A 496 41.71 -11.15 13.20
N ARG A 497 41.79 -10.90 11.89
CA ARG A 497 42.41 -9.67 11.40
C ARG A 497 41.54 -8.45 11.59
N ILE A 498 40.22 -8.60 11.38
CA ILE A 498 39.28 -7.46 11.49
C ILE A 498 38.99 -7.14 12.94
N GLY A 499 38.78 -8.18 13.77
CA GLY A 499 38.39 -8.03 15.16
C GLY A 499 36.90 -8.24 15.34
N TYR A 500 36.53 -8.92 16.42
CA TYR A 500 35.11 -9.16 16.76
C TYR A 500 34.50 -7.93 17.43
N PRO A 501 33.22 -7.69 17.31
CA PRO A 501 32.25 -8.50 16.57
C PRO A 501 32.35 -8.26 15.05
N VAL A 502 31.98 -9.27 14.28
CA VAL A 502 31.92 -9.17 12.83
C VAL A 502 30.55 -9.50 12.32
N MET A 503 30.25 -9.01 11.14
CA MET A 503 29.04 -9.37 10.42
C MET A 503 29.42 -10.28 9.26
N ALA A 504 28.76 -11.42 9.17
CA ALA A 504 28.90 -12.33 8.03
C ALA A 504 27.69 -12.18 7.13
N ARG A 505 27.96 -12.18 5.83
CA ARG A 505 26.88 -12.04 4.85
C ARG A 505 27.19 -12.90 3.63
N ALA A 506 26.21 -13.73 3.23
CA ALA A 506 26.34 -14.51 2.02
C ALA A 506 26.29 -13.58 0.81
N ALA A 507 27.09 -13.88 -0.20
CA ALA A 507 27.01 -13.16 -1.47
C ALA A 507 25.63 -13.40 -2.07
N PHE A 508 25.13 -12.41 -2.77
CA PHE A 508 23.84 -12.51 -3.47
C PHE A 508 22.62 -12.67 -2.56
N SER A 509 22.78 -12.45 -1.26
CA SER A 509 21.62 -12.47 -0.37
C SER A 509 21.01 -11.07 -0.29
N LEU A 510 19.68 -11.02 -0.15
CA LEU A 510 18.95 -9.78 0.03
C LEU A 510 18.28 -9.79 1.40
N GLY A 511 18.32 -8.65 2.05
CA GLY A 511 17.79 -8.54 3.40
C GLY A 511 18.66 -9.30 4.38
N GLY A 512 18.06 -9.87 5.39
CA GLY A 512 18.81 -10.59 6.42
C GLY A 512 19.11 -12.05 6.11
N LEU A 513 18.65 -12.53 4.97
CA LEU A 513 18.82 -13.94 4.64
C LEU A 513 20.31 -14.27 4.44
N GLY A 514 20.77 -15.28 5.17
CA GLY A 514 22.15 -15.72 5.07
C GLY A 514 23.15 -14.76 5.68
N SER A 515 22.73 -13.88 6.58
CA SER A 515 23.62 -12.95 7.26
C SER A 515 23.37 -12.97 8.76
N GLY A 516 24.36 -12.50 9.51
CA GLY A 516 24.25 -12.43 10.95
C GLY A 516 25.49 -11.84 11.57
N PHE A 517 25.37 -11.51 12.86
CA PHE A 517 26.49 -11.01 13.63
C PHE A 517 27.11 -12.13 14.46
N ALA A 518 28.42 -12.10 14.61
CA ALA A 518 29.15 -13.03 15.44
C ALA A 518 30.04 -12.26 16.41
N ASP A 519 29.90 -12.54 17.69
CA ASP A 519 30.71 -11.91 18.73
C ASP A 519 31.98 -12.69 19.04
N ASN A 520 32.06 -13.93 18.57
CA ASN A 520 33.19 -14.79 18.85
C ASN A 520 33.34 -15.83 17.75
N GLU A 521 34.41 -16.61 17.87
CA GLU A 521 34.79 -17.60 16.86
C GLU A 521 33.73 -18.67 16.67
N GLU A 522 33.11 -19.13 17.75
CA GLU A 522 32.11 -20.18 17.68
C GLU A 522 30.86 -19.72 16.91
N GLU A 523 30.41 -18.50 17.19
CA GLU A 523 29.25 -17.94 16.49
C GLU A 523 29.56 -17.74 15.02
N LEU A 524 30.76 -17.27 14.70
CA LEU A 524 31.15 -17.06 13.31
C LEU A 524 31.24 -18.37 12.55
N GLU A 525 31.79 -19.41 13.19
CA GLU A 525 31.87 -20.72 12.55
C GLU A 525 30.49 -21.22 12.14
N ASN A 526 29.50 -21.08 13.02
CA ASN A 526 28.13 -21.49 12.73
C ASN A 526 27.54 -20.71 11.57
N LEU A 527 27.72 -19.37 11.59
CA LEU A 527 27.22 -18.54 10.49
C LEU A 527 27.89 -18.88 9.17
N ALA A 528 29.20 -19.10 9.18
CA ALA A 528 29.94 -19.40 7.96
C ALA A 528 29.50 -20.73 7.36
N ARG A 529 29.26 -21.73 8.21
CA ARG A 529 28.77 -23.02 7.72
C ARG A 529 27.41 -22.87 7.03
N GLN A 530 26.52 -22.06 7.62
CA GLN A 530 25.21 -21.81 7.02
C GLN A 530 25.32 -21.05 5.71
N ALA A 531 26.18 -20.04 5.67
CA ALA A 531 26.30 -19.20 4.49
C ALA A 531 26.97 -19.89 3.31
N LEU A 532 27.85 -20.88 3.60
CA LEU A 532 28.57 -21.58 2.56
C LEU A 532 27.90 -22.88 2.14
N ALA A 533 26.83 -23.29 2.83
CA ALA A 533 26.08 -24.50 2.48
C ALA A 533 25.15 -24.22 1.30
#